data_e2774d2145fe04f81670eee8a82ee931
#
_entry.id   e2774d2145fe04f81670eee8a82ee931
#
_cell.length_a   1.000
_cell.length_b   1.000
_cell.length_c   1.000
_cell.angle_alpha   90.00
_cell.angle_beta   90.00
_cell.angle_gamma   90.00
#
_symmetry.space_group_name_H-M   'P 1'
#
loop_
_entity.id
_entity.type
_entity.pdbx_description
1 polymer ?
#
loop_
_entity_poly.entity_id
_entity_poly.type
_entity_poly.pdbx_seq_one_letter_code
_entity_poly.pdbx_strand_id
1 'polypeptide(L)'
;MDKYKVVIVDDDDVALENLSFELWKDARFSLEGTARNGRKGKKLIMKVQPDLLFLDVEMPDMTGLELLQEIRDYVSWNMRVVFYTAYDKYMIQAIREAAFDYLLKPFDERDLKEILTRFTQQVETTGQRVSFPVGNPMHTGQTFIVFTPTNDMRALRPAEIGFFRYCSERKQWEVVLNDQLPLALRRGMTAEQITSFSPCFVQIHQSYIINICLLYTSRAHETDQY
;
A
#
# COMPACT_ATOMS: atom_id res chain seq x y z
N MET A 1 5.61 22.14 -18.47
CA MET A 1 4.94 20.89 -18.02
C MET A 1 4.01 21.27 -16.90
N ASP A 2 2.77 20.83 -16.97
CA ASP A 2 1.84 21.02 -15.87
C ASP A 2 2.29 20.19 -14.69
N LYS A 3 2.14 20.73 -13.47
CA LYS A 3 2.51 20.03 -12.24
C LYS A 3 1.43 19.02 -11.90
N TYR A 4 1.83 17.90 -11.30
CA TYR A 4 0.89 16.92 -10.77
C TYR A 4 0.18 17.47 -9.53
N LYS A 5 -1.15 17.45 -9.56
CA LYS A 5 -2.00 17.95 -8.47
C LYS A 5 -1.99 16.94 -7.32
N VAL A 6 -1.69 17.42 -6.12
CA VAL A 6 -1.67 16.60 -4.90
C VAL A 6 -2.70 17.12 -3.92
N VAL A 7 -3.39 16.19 -3.25
CA VAL A 7 -4.25 16.46 -2.10
C VAL A 7 -3.80 15.57 -0.95
N ILE A 8 -3.82 16.11 0.29
CA ILE A 8 -3.57 15.35 1.52
C ILE A 8 -4.83 15.40 2.38
N VAL A 9 -5.25 14.23 2.87
CA VAL A 9 -6.38 14.11 3.80
C VAL A 9 -5.89 13.38 5.05
N ASP A 10 -5.83 14.08 6.19
CA ASP A 10 -5.24 13.61 7.43
C ASP A 10 -5.74 14.49 8.57
N ASP A 11 -6.11 13.95 9.71
CA ASP A 11 -6.58 14.73 10.86
C ASP A 11 -5.44 15.26 11.76
N ASP A 12 -4.23 14.74 11.59
CA ASP A 12 -3.04 15.18 12.30
C ASP A 12 -2.37 16.38 11.60
N ASP A 13 -2.41 17.55 12.23
CA ASP A 13 -1.80 18.78 11.71
C ASP A 13 -0.28 18.64 11.50
N VAL A 14 0.42 17.92 12.36
CA VAL A 14 1.87 17.72 12.23
C VAL A 14 2.18 16.86 11.02
N ALA A 15 1.40 15.83 10.78
CA ALA A 15 1.53 14.98 9.60
C ALA A 15 1.26 15.77 8.30
N LEU A 16 0.21 16.62 8.30
CA LEU A 16 -0.10 17.52 7.19
C LEU A 16 1.05 18.49 6.89
N GLU A 17 1.60 19.14 7.91
CA GLU A 17 2.70 20.12 7.76
C GLU A 17 3.96 19.43 7.24
N ASN A 18 4.37 18.31 7.82
CA ASN A 18 5.56 17.58 7.43
C ASN A 18 5.49 17.10 5.96
N LEU A 19 4.40 16.49 5.58
CA LEU A 19 4.24 16.00 4.20
C LEU A 19 4.12 17.15 3.20
N SER A 20 3.41 18.23 3.57
CA SER A 20 3.30 19.42 2.74
C SER A 20 4.67 20.09 2.49
N PHE A 21 5.51 20.17 3.52
CA PHE A 21 6.85 20.71 3.42
C PHE A 21 7.74 19.89 2.50
N GLU A 22 7.70 18.55 2.60
CA GLU A 22 8.48 17.68 1.74
C GLU A 22 8.01 17.73 0.28
N LEU A 23 6.70 17.76 0.04
CA LEU A 23 6.14 17.90 -1.30
C LEU A 23 6.50 19.24 -1.95
N TRP A 24 6.60 20.31 -1.18
CA TRP A 24 7.00 21.62 -1.69
C TRP A 24 8.42 21.63 -2.26
N LYS A 25 9.31 20.77 -1.79
CA LYS A 25 10.69 20.65 -2.30
C LYS A 25 10.75 20.08 -3.73
N ASP A 26 9.71 19.39 -4.19
CA ASP A 26 9.67 18.77 -5.51
C ASP A 26 8.83 19.59 -6.50
N ALA A 27 9.51 20.27 -7.41
CA ALA A 27 8.88 21.17 -8.38
C ALA A 27 7.89 20.49 -9.35
N ARG A 28 7.90 19.16 -9.44
CA ARG A 28 7.00 18.37 -10.30
C ARG A 28 5.57 18.33 -9.76
N PHE A 29 5.39 18.55 -8.43
CA PHE A 29 4.12 18.44 -7.76
C PHE A 29 3.58 19.79 -7.31
N SER A 30 2.25 19.90 -7.22
CA SER A 30 1.54 21.06 -6.71
C SER A 30 0.55 20.61 -5.66
N LEU A 31 0.76 20.99 -4.40
CA LEU A 31 -0.20 20.75 -3.34
C LEU A 31 -1.40 21.70 -3.50
N GLU A 32 -2.54 21.16 -3.92
CA GLU A 32 -3.75 21.93 -4.18
C GLU A 32 -4.63 22.14 -2.94
N GLY A 33 -4.35 21.37 -1.88
CA GLY A 33 -5.00 21.56 -0.61
C GLY A 33 -4.89 20.37 0.33
N THR A 34 -5.30 20.63 1.58
CA THR A 34 -5.33 19.63 2.65
C THR A 34 -6.72 19.59 3.30
N ALA A 35 -7.10 18.46 3.87
CA ALA A 35 -8.33 18.32 4.62
C ALA A 35 -8.11 17.50 5.89
N ARG A 36 -8.76 17.89 7.00
CA ARG A 36 -8.58 17.30 8.33
C ARG A 36 -9.64 16.27 8.70
N ASN A 37 -10.41 15.78 7.75
CA ASN A 37 -11.39 14.71 7.95
C ASN A 37 -11.93 14.23 6.61
N GLY A 38 -12.55 13.06 6.60
CA GLY A 38 -13.04 12.41 5.39
C GLY A 38 -14.08 13.23 4.63
N ARG A 39 -15.05 13.87 5.32
CA ARG A 39 -16.09 14.68 4.66
C ARG A 39 -15.54 15.90 3.93
N LYS A 40 -14.54 16.59 4.51
CA LYS A 40 -13.84 17.70 3.84
C LYS A 40 -12.94 17.17 2.74
N GLY A 41 -12.27 16.04 2.97
CA GLY A 41 -11.46 15.33 2.00
C GLY A 41 -12.25 14.99 0.75
N LYS A 42 -13.43 14.38 0.89
CA LYS A 42 -14.34 14.09 -0.23
C LYS A 42 -14.65 15.32 -1.07
N LYS A 43 -15.04 16.42 -0.44
CA LYS A 43 -15.34 17.67 -1.16
C LYS A 43 -14.11 18.22 -1.90
N LEU A 44 -12.95 18.17 -1.26
CA LEU A 44 -11.70 18.66 -1.83
C LEU A 44 -11.25 17.81 -3.02
N ILE A 45 -11.26 16.47 -2.88
CA ILE A 45 -10.92 15.53 -3.94
C ILE A 45 -11.81 15.73 -5.17
N MET A 46 -13.12 15.83 -4.97
CA MET A 46 -14.06 16.03 -6.08
C MET A 46 -13.90 17.38 -6.77
N LYS A 47 -13.52 18.42 -6.03
CA LYS A 47 -13.27 19.78 -6.58
C LYS A 47 -11.95 19.87 -7.34
N VAL A 48 -10.88 19.31 -6.79
CA VAL A 48 -9.51 19.43 -7.30
C VAL A 48 -9.23 18.44 -8.41
N GLN A 49 -9.81 17.23 -8.31
CA GLN A 49 -9.49 16.08 -9.15
C GLN A 49 -7.98 15.81 -9.17
N PRO A 50 -7.38 15.44 -8.01
CA PRO A 50 -5.93 15.28 -7.89
C PRO A 50 -5.42 14.08 -8.69
N ASP A 51 -4.17 14.18 -9.13
CA ASP A 51 -3.43 13.07 -9.73
C ASP A 51 -2.91 12.11 -8.65
N LEU A 52 -2.57 12.67 -7.48
CA LEU A 52 -2.02 11.93 -6.34
C LEU A 52 -2.74 12.35 -5.05
N LEU A 53 -3.28 11.38 -4.33
CA LEU A 53 -3.94 11.54 -3.05
C LEU A 53 -3.12 10.85 -1.96
N PHE A 54 -2.68 11.60 -0.94
CA PHE A 54 -2.23 11.04 0.33
C PHE A 54 -3.40 11.01 1.30
N LEU A 55 -3.67 9.84 1.89
CA LEU A 55 -4.87 9.62 2.66
C LEU A 55 -4.55 8.85 3.96
N ASP A 56 -4.90 9.45 5.10
CA ASP A 56 -4.85 8.70 6.34
C ASP A 56 -6.00 7.67 6.39
N VAL A 57 -5.71 6.56 7.04
CA VAL A 57 -6.68 5.47 7.23
C VAL A 57 -7.61 5.76 8.40
N GLU A 58 -7.08 6.24 9.52
CA GLU A 58 -7.89 6.52 10.71
C GLU A 58 -8.18 8.02 10.82
N MET A 59 -9.44 8.41 10.64
CA MET A 59 -9.91 9.78 10.83
C MET A 59 -11.17 9.79 11.71
N PRO A 60 -11.47 10.90 12.42
CA PRO A 60 -12.55 10.94 13.43
C PRO A 60 -13.95 10.70 12.89
N ASP A 61 -14.24 11.05 11.64
CA ASP A 61 -15.58 11.02 11.05
C ASP A 61 -15.85 9.82 10.16
N MET A 62 -14.81 9.30 9.51
CA MET A 62 -14.83 8.08 8.70
C MET A 62 -13.39 7.61 8.43
N THR A 63 -13.22 6.35 8.14
CA THR A 63 -11.92 5.84 7.70
C THR A 63 -11.58 6.29 6.28
N GLY A 64 -10.27 6.34 5.95
CA GLY A 64 -9.84 6.61 4.57
C GLY A 64 -10.35 5.57 3.58
N LEU A 65 -10.54 4.35 4.03
CA LEU A 65 -11.11 3.26 3.21
C LEU A 65 -12.58 3.50 2.90
N GLU A 66 -13.38 3.90 3.89
CA GLU A 66 -14.79 4.29 3.68
C GLU A 66 -14.88 5.49 2.74
N LEU A 67 -13.97 6.49 2.89
CA LEU A 67 -13.90 7.62 1.98
C LEU A 67 -13.67 7.17 0.53
N LEU A 68 -12.72 6.26 0.29
CA LEU A 68 -12.46 5.74 -1.06
C LEU A 68 -13.66 4.98 -1.62
N GLN A 69 -14.35 4.17 -0.82
CA GLN A 69 -15.58 3.49 -1.24
C GLN A 69 -16.66 4.49 -1.62
N GLU A 70 -16.85 5.55 -0.82
CA GLU A 70 -17.85 6.59 -1.11
C GLU A 70 -17.58 7.42 -2.38
N ILE A 71 -16.31 7.57 -2.79
CA ILE A 71 -15.98 8.35 -3.99
C ILE A 71 -15.75 7.49 -5.23
N ARG A 72 -15.66 6.18 -5.09
CA ARG A 72 -15.28 5.22 -6.13
C ARG A 72 -16.06 5.40 -7.43
N ASP A 73 -17.39 5.50 -7.33
CA ASP A 73 -18.27 5.59 -8.50
C ASP A 73 -18.27 7.00 -9.14
N TYR A 74 -17.72 7.98 -8.46
CA TYR A 74 -17.66 9.37 -8.93
C TYR A 74 -16.29 9.76 -9.50
N VAL A 75 -15.24 9.01 -9.19
CA VAL A 75 -13.89 9.26 -9.69
C VAL A 75 -13.74 8.70 -11.10
N SER A 76 -13.80 9.58 -12.10
CA SER A 76 -13.67 9.23 -13.51
C SER A 76 -12.30 9.61 -14.11
N TRP A 77 -11.41 10.19 -13.31
CA TRP A 77 -10.06 10.58 -13.70
C TRP A 77 -9.01 9.63 -13.10
N ASN A 78 -7.77 9.76 -13.55
CA ASN A 78 -6.68 8.86 -13.18
C ASN A 78 -6.01 9.32 -11.87
N MET A 79 -6.60 8.99 -10.73
CA MET A 79 -6.08 9.30 -9.40
C MET A 79 -5.29 8.11 -8.84
N ARG A 80 -4.12 8.38 -8.30
CA ARG A 80 -3.35 7.41 -7.51
C ARG A 80 -3.50 7.72 -6.03
N VAL A 81 -3.63 6.68 -5.21
CA VAL A 81 -3.81 6.81 -3.76
C VAL A 81 -2.61 6.24 -3.05
N VAL A 82 -2.01 7.03 -2.17
CA VAL A 82 -0.99 6.61 -1.21
C VAL A 82 -1.60 6.69 0.17
N PHE A 83 -1.70 5.57 0.88
CA PHE A 83 -2.10 5.62 2.27
C PHE A 83 -0.95 6.16 3.13
N TYR A 84 -1.22 7.20 3.91
CA TYR A 84 -0.27 7.86 4.80
C TYR A 84 -0.76 7.77 6.23
N THR A 85 -0.30 6.77 6.98
CA THR A 85 -0.86 6.43 8.29
C THR A 85 0.19 5.90 9.26
N ALA A 86 -0.10 5.99 10.57
CA ALA A 86 0.74 5.43 11.63
C ALA A 86 0.60 3.91 11.80
N TYR A 87 -0.39 3.30 11.16
CA TYR A 87 -0.79 1.92 11.43
C TYR A 87 -0.47 0.96 10.28
N ASP A 88 0.48 0.07 10.51
CA ASP A 88 0.85 -1.00 9.56
C ASP A 88 -0.24 -2.07 9.37
N LYS A 89 -1.13 -2.23 10.36
CA LYS A 89 -2.24 -3.21 10.31
C LYS A 89 -3.21 -3.02 9.13
N TYR A 90 -3.32 -1.79 8.61
CA TYR A 90 -4.18 -1.48 7.46
C TYR A 90 -3.54 -1.70 6.10
N MET A 91 -2.25 -2.06 6.08
CA MET A 91 -1.53 -2.27 4.81
C MET A 91 -2.20 -3.30 3.91
N ILE A 92 -2.68 -4.42 4.48
CA ILE A 92 -3.39 -5.45 3.69
C ILE A 92 -4.65 -4.89 3.06
N GLN A 93 -5.40 -4.08 3.83
CA GLN A 93 -6.64 -3.50 3.35
C GLN A 93 -6.40 -2.41 2.29
N ALA A 94 -5.36 -1.58 2.48
CA ALA A 94 -4.89 -0.62 1.49
C ALA A 94 -4.54 -1.29 0.16
N ILE A 95 -3.88 -2.43 0.22
CA ILE A 95 -3.53 -3.25 -0.94
C ILE A 95 -4.79 -3.80 -1.63
N ARG A 96 -5.77 -4.29 -0.87
CA ARG A 96 -7.05 -4.78 -1.41
C ARG A 96 -7.83 -3.69 -2.15
N GLU A 97 -7.74 -2.45 -1.70
CA GLU A 97 -8.34 -1.28 -2.36
C GLU A 97 -7.52 -0.77 -3.56
N ALA A 98 -6.51 -1.52 -3.99
CA ALA A 98 -5.62 -1.19 -5.10
C ALA A 98 -4.92 0.17 -4.94
N ALA A 99 -4.49 0.50 -3.72
CA ALA A 99 -3.67 1.66 -3.46
C ALA A 99 -2.40 1.64 -4.33
N PHE A 100 -1.98 2.82 -4.75
CA PHE A 100 -0.73 2.96 -5.50
C PHE A 100 0.46 2.64 -4.62
N ASP A 101 0.42 3.10 -3.36
CA ASP A 101 1.51 2.93 -2.40
C ASP A 101 1.06 3.12 -0.95
N TYR A 102 2.01 2.99 -0.04
CA TYR A 102 1.82 3.12 1.40
C TYR A 102 3.02 3.84 2.05
N LEU A 103 2.75 4.90 2.80
CA LEU A 103 3.75 5.69 3.51
C LEU A 103 3.46 5.65 5.01
N LEU A 104 4.37 5.10 5.81
CA LEU A 104 4.21 5.01 7.27
C LEU A 104 4.61 6.32 7.95
N LYS A 105 3.85 6.75 8.96
CA LYS A 105 4.20 7.85 9.87
C LYS A 105 5.03 7.33 11.06
N PRO A 106 6.13 8.01 11.45
CA PRO A 106 6.81 9.06 10.71
C PRO A 106 7.54 8.47 9.50
N PHE A 107 7.59 9.18 8.39
CA PHE A 107 8.26 8.72 7.17
C PHE A 107 9.71 9.22 7.07
N ASP A 108 10.55 8.47 6.33
CA ASP A 108 11.86 8.94 5.88
C ASP A 108 11.69 9.69 4.54
N GLU A 109 12.44 10.78 4.34
CA GLU A 109 12.45 11.53 3.07
C GLU A 109 12.72 10.64 1.85
N ARG A 110 13.50 9.57 2.03
CA ARG A 110 13.81 8.60 0.96
C ARG A 110 12.59 7.82 0.53
N ASP A 111 11.76 7.39 1.48
CA ASP A 111 10.55 6.62 1.21
C ASP A 111 9.57 7.46 0.38
N LEU A 112 9.34 8.71 0.77
CA LEU A 112 8.52 9.65 0.00
C LEU A 112 9.10 9.87 -1.40
N LYS A 113 10.40 10.10 -1.53
CA LYS A 113 11.07 10.32 -2.82
C LYS A 113 10.94 9.11 -3.76
N GLU A 114 11.00 7.91 -3.23
CA GLU A 114 10.78 6.68 -4.00
C GLU A 114 9.34 6.60 -4.53
N ILE A 115 8.35 6.91 -3.70
CA ILE A 115 6.94 6.96 -4.08
C ILE A 115 6.73 7.98 -5.21
N LEU A 116 7.22 9.21 -5.03
CA LEU A 116 7.08 10.28 -6.02
C LEU A 116 7.79 9.95 -7.35
N THR A 117 8.94 9.28 -7.28
CA THR A 117 9.67 8.84 -8.48
C THR A 117 8.92 7.75 -9.22
N ARG A 118 8.41 6.73 -8.53
CA ARG A 118 7.57 5.69 -9.15
C ARG A 118 6.31 6.26 -9.77
N PHE A 119 5.67 7.21 -9.08
CA PHE A 119 4.48 7.88 -9.60
C PHE A 119 4.77 8.54 -10.96
N THR A 120 5.81 9.38 -11.05
CA THR A 120 6.15 10.07 -12.30
C THR A 120 6.52 9.10 -13.42
N GLN A 121 7.30 8.06 -13.12
CA GLN A 121 7.65 7.03 -14.10
C GLN A 121 6.43 6.29 -14.64
N GLN A 122 5.47 5.94 -13.79
CA GLN A 122 4.26 5.26 -14.23
C GLN A 122 3.31 6.14 -15.04
N VAL A 123 3.19 7.42 -14.71
CA VAL A 123 2.38 8.36 -15.50
C VAL A 123 2.99 8.62 -16.87
N GLU A 124 4.32 8.75 -16.95
CA GLU A 124 5.03 8.94 -18.22
C GLU A 124 4.98 7.69 -19.12
N THR A 125 4.94 6.49 -18.53
CA THR A 125 4.86 5.22 -19.26
C THR A 125 3.43 4.76 -19.57
N THR A 126 2.39 5.45 -19.16
CA THR A 126 0.97 5.07 -19.35
C THR A 126 0.51 5.08 -20.83
N GLY A 127 1.42 5.20 -21.83
CA GLY A 127 1.22 4.70 -23.18
C GLY A 127 1.35 3.18 -23.33
N GLN A 128 1.96 2.50 -22.39
CA GLN A 128 2.03 1.05 -22.31
C GLN A 128 1.39 0.58 -21.00
N ARG A 129 0.23 -0.05 -21.10
CA ARG A 129 -0.33 -0.85 -20.00
C ARG A 129 0.79 -1.75 -19.51
N VAL A 130 1.23 -1.56 -18.27
CA VAL A 130 1.96 -2.61 -17.57
C VAL A 130 0.95 -3.74 -17.41
N SER A 131 0.98 -4.67 -18.36
CA SER A 131 0.31 -5.95 -18.21
C SER A 131 1.06 -6.65 -17.10
N PHE A 132 0.54 -6.60 -15.88
CA PHE A 132 0.88 -7.64 -14.92
C PHE A 132 0.58 -8.95 -15.64
N PRO A 133 1.46 -9.95 -15.57
CA PRO A 133 1.20 -11.22 -16.19
C PRO A 133 -0.11 -11.77 -15.60
N VAL A 134 -1.20 -11.62 -16.37
CA VAL A 134 -2.45 -12.31 -16.13
C VAL A 134 -2.22 -13.75 -16.58
N GLY A 135 -1.42 -14.44 -15.81
CA GLY A 135 -1.26 -15.86 -15.86
C GLY A 135 -1.57 -16.33 -14.46
N ASN A 136 -2.62 -17.12 -14.36
CA ASN A 136 -3.03 -17.76 -13.13
C ASN A 136 -1.83 -18.50 -12.49
N PRO A 137 -1.09 -17.93 -11.53
CA PRO A 137 -0.01 -18.66 -10.88
C PRO A 137 -0.59 -19.31 -9.62
N MET A 138 -1.66 -20.08 -9.78
CA MET A 138 -1.92 -21.16 -8.85
C MET A 138 -0.88 -22.24 -9.08
N HIS A 139 0.34 -21.99 -8.63
CA HIS A 139 1.26 -23.07 -8.32
C HIS A 139 0.74 -23.81 -7.10
N THR A 140 -0.23 -24.67 -7.36
CA THR A 140 -0.71 -25.68 -6.41
C THR A 140 0.48 -26.56 -6.03
N GLY A 141 1.02 -26.33 -4.84
CA GLY A 141 2.00 -27.23 -4.26
C GLY A 141 3.23 -26.60 -3.59
N GLN A 142 3.56 -25.36 -3.85
CA GLN A 142 4.67 -24.71 -3.14
C GLN A 142 4.22 -24.26 -1.75
N THR A 143 4.95 -24.71 -0.73
CA THR A 143 4.70 -24.39 0.68
C THR A 143 5.86 -23.56 1.19
N PHE A 144 5.58 -22.39 1.75
CA PHE A 144 6.58 -21.55 2.40
C PHE A 144 6.85 -22.09 3.80
N ILE A 145 8.06 -22.52 4.05
CA ILE A 145 8.43 -23.11 5.35
C ILE A 145 8.98 -22.00 6.23
N VAL A 146 8.35 -21.78 7.38
CA VAL A 146 8.80 -20.87 8.41
C VAL A 146 9.25 -21.65 9.64
N PHE A 147 10.31 -21.17 10.29
CA PHE A 147 10.73 -21.65 11.58
C PHE A 147 10.28 -20.65 12.63
N THR A 148 9.48 -21.11 13.57
CA THR A 148 9.06 -20.30 14.71
C THR A 148 10.24 -20.00 15.65
N PRO A 149 10.14 -19.04 16.57
CA PRO A 149 11.17 -18.79 17.58
C PRO A 149 11.46 -19.99 18.46
N THR A 150 10.51 -20.92 18.62
CA THR A 150 10.66 -22.20 19.31
C THR A 150 11.30 -23.29 18.45
N ASN A 151 11.75 -22.93 17.25
CA ASN A 151 12.35 -23.83 16.26
C ASN A 151 11.40 -24.90 15.70
N ASP A 152 10.08 -24.71 15.88
CA ASP A 152 9.07 -25.54 15.23
C ASP A 152 8.96 -25.16 13.76
N MET A 153 8.80 -26.16 12.91
CA MET A 153 8.62 -25.95 11.47
C MET A 153 7.13 -25.83 11.16
N ARG A 154 6.75 -24.73 10.53
CA ARG A 154 5.38 -24.52 10.04
C ARG A 154 5.39 -24.32 8.53
N ALA A 155 4.57 -25.10 7.84
CA ALA A 155 4.37 -25.00 6.41
C ALA A 155 3.18 -24.06 6.14
N LEU A 156 3.39 -22.99 5.38
CA LEU A 156 2.39 -22.01 5.03
C LEU A 156 2.14 -22.05 3.53
N ARG A 157 0.87 -22.08 3.13
CA ARG A 157 0.52 -21.88 1.71
C ARG A 157 0.58 -20.39 1.38
N PRO A 158 0.96 -20.00 0.16
CA PRO A 158 0.93 -18.60 -0.24
C PRO A 158 -0.42 -17.89 0.03
N ALA A 159 -1.54 -18.61 -0.11
CA ALA A 159 -2.87 -18.07 0.17
C ALA A 159 -3.14 -17.71 1.65
N GLU A 160 -2.35 -18.24 2.59
CA GLU A 160 -2.45 -17.94 4.02
C GLU A 160 -1.60 -16.73 4.43
N ILE A 161 -0.67 -16.32 3.56
CA ILE A 161 0.31 -15.27 3.83
C ILE A 161 -0.24 -13.93 3.34
N GLY A 162 -0.51 -13.02 4.26
CA GLY A 162 -0.92 -11.66 3.95
C GLY A 162 0.25 -10.83 3.43
N PHE A 163 1.25 -10.65 4.26
CA PHE A 163 2.46 -9.88 3.95
C PHE A 163 3.62 -10.26 4.85
N PHE A 164 4.81 -9.76 4.52
CA PHE A 164 5.99 -9.83 5.37
C PHE A 164 6.40 -8.43 5.80
N ARG A 165 6.84 -8.28 7.05
CA ARG A 165 7.40 -7.02 7.54
C ARG A 165 8.76 -7.26 8.16
N TYR A 166 9.65 -6.27 8.06
CA TYR A 166 10.92 -6.29 8.74
C TYR A 166 10.81 -5.60 10.10
N CYS A 167 11.05 -6.36 11.17
CA CYS A 167 11.09 -5.83 12.53
C CYS A 167 12.51 -5.32 12.83
N SER A 168 12.68 -3.99 12.88
CA SER A 168 13.98 -3.36 13.12
C SER A 168 14.55 -3.66 14.51
N GLU A 169 13.69 -3.77 15.54
CA GLU A 169 14.08 -4.11 16.90
C GLU A 169 14.71 -5.51 16.99
N ARG A 170 14.10 -6.48 16.31
CA ARG A 170 14.52 -7.89 16.31
C ARG A 170 15.49 -8.22 15.18
N LYS A 171 15.69 -7.28 14.25
CA LYS A 171 16.53 -7.42 13.03
C LYS A 171 16.18 -8.68 12.23
N GLN A 172 14.87 -8.90 12.01
CA GLN A 172 14.39 -10.08 11.28
C GLN A 172 13.05 -9.80 10.59
N TRP A 173 12.79 -10.56 9.55
CA TRP A 173 11.49 -10.55 8.88
C TRP A 173 10.46 -11.34 9.70
N GLU A 174 9.23 -10.89 9.66
CA GLU A 174 8.05 -11.53 10.22
C GLU A 174 7.04 -11.76 9.10
N VAL A 175 6.36 -12.90 9.09
CA VAL A 175 5.22 -13.16 8.21
C VAL A 175 3.93 -12.87 8.98
N VAL A 176 3.05 -12.12 8.36
CA VAL A 176 1.71 -11.82 8.89
C VAL A 176 0.70 -12.63 8.09
N LEU A 177 0.00 -13.50 8.79
CA LEU A 177 -1.08 -14.32 8.24
C LEU A 177 -2.41 -13.57 8.38
N ASN A 178 -3.39 -13.95 7.56
CA ASN A 178 -4.75 -13.43 7.73
C ASN A 178 -5.25 -13.77 9.14
N ASP A 179 -5.58 -12.75 9.94
CA ASP A 179 -6.19 -12.84 11.28
C ASP A 179 -5.34 -13.50 12.38
N GLN A 180 -4.03 -13.59 12.23
CA GLN A 180 -3.14 -14.18 13.23
C GLN A 180 -2.01 -13.26 13.66
N LEU A 181 -1.42 -13.55 14.85
CA LEU A 181 -0.21 -12.86 15.29
C LEU A 181 0.95 -13.13 14.34
N PRO A 182 1.83 -12.13 14.13
CA PRO A 182 3.00 -12.28 13.27
C PRO A 182 3.90 -13.43 13.72
N LEU A 183 4.38 -14.22 12.77
CA LEU A 183 5.36 -15.27 13.01
C LEU A 183 6.74 -14.77 12.57
N ALA A 184 7.71 -14.86 13.45
CA ALA A 184 9.09 -14.51 13.14
C ALA A 184 9.69 -15.50 12.14
N LEU A 185 10.37 -14.99 11.11
CA LEU A 185 11.14 -15.81 10.19
C LEU A 185 12.54 -16.09 10.76
N ARG A 186 13.25 -17.04 10.14
CA ARG A 186 14.62 -17.34 10.50
C ARG A 186 15.50 -16.09 10.40
N ARG A 187 16.35 -15.86 11.39
CA ARG A 187 17.32 -14.76 11.36
C ARG A 187 18.22 -14.87 10.14
N GLY A 188 18.49 -13.72 9.50
CA GLY A 188 19.34 -13.66 8.31
C GLY A 188 18.58 -13.91 7.00
N MET A 189 17.27 -14.18 7.03
CA MET A 189 16.47 -14.21 5.79
C MET A 189 16.43 -12.82 5.17
N THR A 190 16.67 -12.75 3.86
CA THR A 190 16.67 -11.49 3.10
C THR A 190 15.35 -11.28 2.37
N ALA A 191 15.06 -10.02 2.03
CA ALA A 191 13.91 -9.69 1.19
C ALA A 191 13.93 -10.45 -0.15
N GLU A 192 15.13 -10.54 -0.76
CA GLU A 192 15.34 -11.24 -2.02
C GLU A 192 15.01 -12.73 -1.94
N GLN A 193 15.35 -13.39 -0.83
CA GLN A 193 14.97 -14.79 -0.59
C GLN A 193 13.45 -14.97 -0.46
N ILE A 194 12.77 -14.01 0.18
CA ILE A 194 11.30 -14.05 0.32
C ILE A 194 10.64 -13.84 -1.04
N THR A 195 11.06 -12.81 -1.79
CA THR A 195 10.46 -12.49 -3.09
C THR A 195 10.74 -13.54 -4.16
N SER A 196 11.92 -14.20 -4.10
CA SER A 196 12.27 -15.28 -5.03
C SER A 196 11.44 -16.56 -4.83
N PHE A 197 10.82 -16.72 -3.65
CA PHE A 197 10.00 -17.90 -3.35
C PHE A 197 8.71 -17.96 -4.16
N SER A 198 8.09 -16.82 -4.44
CA SER A 198 6.86 -16.75 -5.22
C SER A 198 6.79 -15.42 -5.97
N PRO A 199 6.38 -15.44 -7.25
CA PRO A 199 6.11 -14.20 -8.01
C PRO A 199 4.97 -13.37 -7.42
N CYS A 200 4.18 -13.95 -6.51
CA CYS A 200 3.16 -13.25 -5.76
C CYS A 200 3.72 -12.36 -4.63
N PHE A 201 4.97 -12.56 -4.23
CA PHE A 201 5.60 -11.80 -3.15
C PHE A 201 6.40 -10.65 -3.74
N VAL A 202 5.84 -9.46 -3.64
CA VAL A 202 6.41 -8.24 -4.21
C VAL A 202 6.88 -7.31 -3.09
N GLN A 203 8.14 -6.93 -3.13
CA GLN A 203 8.66 -5.93 -2.21
C GLN A 203 8.19 -4.55 -2.64
N ILE A 204 7.46 -3.88 -1.75
CA ILE A 204 6.92 -2.53 -1.98
C ILE A 204 7.63 -1.46 -1.15
N HIS A 205 8.36 -1.88 -0.13
CA HIS A 205 9.13 -1.01 0.77
C HIS A 205 10.33 -1.80 1.31
N GLN A 206 11.39 -1.10 1.76
CA GLN A 206 12.55 -1.77 2.35
C GLN A 206 12.20 -2.73 3.51
N SER A 207 11.10 -2.47 4.21
CA SER A 207 10.62 -3.25 5.35
C SER A 207 9.35 -4.05 5.08
N TYR A 208 8.83 -4.06 3.85
CA TYR A 208 7.56 -4.72 3.52
C TYR A 208 7.56 -5.44 2.18
N ILE A 209 7.07 -6.69 2.23
CA ILE A 209 6.81 -7.54 1.05
C ILE A 209 5.37 -8.00 1.13
N ILE A 210 4.60 -7.79 0.08
CA ILE A 210 3.17 -8.13 0.01
C ILE A 210 2.92 -9.35 -0.84
N ASN A 211 1.80 -10.01 -0.59
CA ASN A 211 1.30 -11.08 -1.43
C ASN A 211 0.21 -10.56 -2.38
N ILE A 212 0.60 -10.24 -3.61
CA ILE A 212 -0.32 -9.70 -4.61
C ILE A 212 -1.38 -10.71 -5.08
N CYS A 213 -1.18 -12.01 -4.87
CA CYS A 213 -2.15 -13.03 -5.28
C CYS A 213 -3.45 -12.96 -4.47
N LEU A 214 -3.42 -12.46 -3.23
CA LEU A 214 -4.63 -12.24 -2.44
C LEU A 214 -5.53 -11.14 -3.03
N LEU A 215 -4.98 -10.24 -3.86
CA LEU A 215 -5.75 -9.18 -4.50
C LEU A 215 -6.72 -9.72 -5.57
N TYR A 216 -6.42 -10.87 -6.14
CA TYR A 216 -7.20 -11.46 -7.23
C TYR A 216 -8.25 -12.47 -6.75
N THR A 217 -8.07 -13.09 -5.58
CA THR A 217 -8.99 -14.13 -5.08
C THR A 217 -10.29 -13.56 -4.52
N SER A 218 -10.31 -12.31 -4.04
CA SER A 218 -11.53 -11.69 -3.50
C SER A 218 -12.53 -11.24 -4.57
N ARG A 219 -12.11 -11.06 -5.84
CA ARG A 219 -13.03 -10.74 -6.95
C ARG A 219 -13.78 -11.95 -7.54
N ALA A 220 -13.29 -13.17 -7.31
CA ALA A 220 -13.91 -14.37 -7.88
C ALA A 220 -15.16 -14.86 -7.12
N HIS A 221 -15.38 -14.38 -5.89
CA HIS A 221 -16.53 -14.81 -5.07
C HIS A 221 -17.76 -13.90 -5.15
N GLU A 222 -17.66 -12.72 -5.79
CA GLU A 222 -18.81 -11.81 -5.92
C GLU A 222 -19.59 -11.96 -7.23
N THR A 223 -19.13 -12.76 -8.18
CA THR A 223 -19.81 -12.92 -9.49
C THR A 223 -20.69 -14.15 -9.63
N ASP A 224 -20.79 -15.01 -8.62
CA ASP A 224 -21.61 -16.24 -8.69
C ASP A 224 -22.95 -16.17 -7.92
N GLN A 225 -23.46 -14.97 -7.62
CA GLN A 225 -24.81 -14.82 -7.05
C GLN A 225 -25.65 -13.79 -7.81
N TYR A 226 -25.90 -14.05 -9.09
CA TYR A 226 -27.08 -13.51 -9.78
C TYR A 226 -27.53 -14.49 -10.88
#